data_c2178edbbe1d19657325238783e8a30f
#
_entry.id   c2178edbbe1d19657325238783e8a30f
#
_cell.length_a   1.000
_cell.length_b   1.000
_cell.length_c   1.000
_cell.angle_alpha   90.00
_cell.angle_beta   90.00
_cell.angle_gamma   90.00
#
_symmetry.space_group_name_H-M   'P 1'
#
loop_
_entity.id
_entity.type
_entity.pdbx_description
1 polymer ?
#
loop_
_entity_poly.entity_id
_entity_poly.type
_entity_poly.pdbx_seq_one_letter_code
_entity_poly.pdbx_strand_id
1 'polypeptide(L)'
;MFSEFLQRLSVWEGIDTWIAVTGALAAMACALPGTWLVLRRQSLLGDALSHAVLPGIVLAYLGMSWMEEIGWLADPSHVSSATGIGRVAEGMSLVARRQGALFIGAALSGVVAALLSELVQRWGRVERSAALGVVFTSMFALGLLLIRLFADRAHLDPGCVLYGNLETTAFDTISGTTIPQAVVVNAAMLLINGLLILLFFKELSLNTFDPELGAAQGLKPGWVSLGLMSLTAATVVAAFESVGAILVIAMLIVPGATARMLTDRLPAMLGLSVIVAACGAVLGHVFALTLPAIVYKYCFGLDQRVMDASSAGMMAVTTFGLFMMAVIASPKHGLGRVWLDRLRLQFRIAREDLLGGLYRREEAAIETASTSPPQSNVPRMSLFLWFARNSLIRQGLIQVGTAGDTLTSTGTIEARNLVRSHRLWESYMARHFDLPDDHLHATAEDVEHFLGPELQAELAAELDQPTTDPHGKTIPHGSEN
;
A
#
# COMPACT_ATOMS: atom_id res chain seq x y z
N MET A 1 -23.32 -19.51 -7.42
CA MET A 1 -22.48 -18.37 -7.04
C MET A 1 -22.47 -17.26 -8.09
N PHE A 2 -21.97 -17.47 -9.32
CA PHE A 2 -21.94 -16.43 -10.37
C PHE A 2 -23.33 -15.98 -10.84
N SER A 3 -24.28 -16.89 -11.00
CA SER A 3 -25.66 -16.57 -11.34
C SER A 3 -26.37 -15.74 -10.26
N GLU A 4 -26.11 -16.01 -9.00
CA GLU A 4 -26.66 -15.25 -7.88
C GLU A 4 -26.04 -13.85 -7.77
N PHE A 5 -24.76 -13.74 -8.05
CA PHE A 5 -24.09 -12.45 -8.15
C PHE A 5 -24.74 -11.57 -9.22
N LEU A 6 -24.98 -12.10 -10.42
CA LEU A 6 -25.66 -11.38 -11.51
C LEU A 6 -27.12 -11.05 -11.18
N GLN A 7 -27.83 -11.95 -10.50
CA GLN A 7 -29.22 -11.72 -10.10
C GLN A 7 -29.33 -10.59 -9.07
N ARG A 8 -28.35 -10.45 -8.15
CA ARG A 8 -28.31 -9.32 -7.21
C ARG A 8 -27.90 -8.03 -7.87
N LEU A 9 -26.99 -8.08 -8.84
CA LEU A 9 -26.62 -6.90 -9.61
C LEU A 9 -27.80 -6.36 -10.46
N SER A 10 -28.78 -7.22 -10.80
CA SER A 10 -29.98 -6.77 -11.53
C SER A 10 -30.98 -5.97 -10.66
N VAL A 11 -30.79 -5.93 -9.34
CA VAL A 11 -31.58 -5.12 -8.38
C VAL A 11 -30.96 -3.71 -8.20
N TRP A 12 -29.93 -3.36 -8.97
CA TRP A 12 -29.29 -2.04 -8.91
C TRP A 12 -30.31 -0.93 -9.20
N GLU A 13 -30.50 -0.04 -8.22
CA GLU A 13 -31.43 1.08 -8.28
C GLU A 13 -30.69 2.41 -8.53
N GLY A 14 -31.44 3.47 -8.83
CA GLY A 14 -30.87 4.81 -9.01
C GLY A 14 -30.13 5.32 -7.76
N ILE A 15 -30.56 4.91 -6.56
CA ILE A 15 -29.91 5.22 -5.28
C ILE A 15 -28.52 4.64 -5.22
N ASP A 16 -28.31 3.39 -5.62
CA ASP A 16 -27.00 2.73 -5.61
C ASP A 16 -26.00 3.46 -6.49
N THR A 17 -26.47 4.02 -7.62
CA THR A 17 -25.65 4.86 -8.48
C THR A 17 -25.16 6.10 -7.75
N TRP A 18 -26.01 6.79 -7.00
CA TRP A 18 -25.63 7.97 -6.26
C TRP A 18 -24.68 7.64 -5.08
N ILE A 19 -24.91 6.53 -4.39
CA ILE A 19 -24.02 6.03 -3.33
C ILE A 19 -22.62 5.75 -3.91
N ALA A 20 -22.56 5.00 -5.01
CA ALA A 20 -21.28 4.67 -5.66
C ALA A 20 -20.55 5.92 -6.18
N VAL A 21 -21.27 6.88 -6.78
CA VAL A 21 -20.70 8.12 -7.29
C VAL A 21 -20.19 9.00 -6.15
N THR A 22 -20.96 9.17 -5.07
CA THR A 22 -20.55 9.95 -3.89
C THR A 22 -19.30 9.36 -3.26
N GLY A 23 -19.30 8.03 -3.02
CA GLY A 23 -18.14 7.32 -2.47
C GLY A 23 -16.91 7.42 -3.37
N ALA A 24 -17.07 7.29 -4.68
CA ALA A 24 -15.98 7.42 -5.65
C ALA A 24 -15.40 8.84 -5.67
N LEU A 25 -16.23 9.88 -5.69
CA LEU A 25 -15.77 11.27 -5.69
C LEU A 25 -15.04 11.62 -4.39
N ALA A 26 -15.57 11.22 -3.23
CA ALA A 26 -14.92 11.39 -1.94
C ALA A 26 -13.57 10.66 -1.88
N ALA A 27 -13.54 9.41 -2.34
CA ALA A 27 -12.32 8.60 -2.40
C ALA A 27 -11.25 9.23 -3.31
N MET A 28 -11.63 9.67 -4.50
CA MET A 28 -10.72 10.35 -5.43
C MET A 28 -10.21 11.69 -4.87
N ALA A 29 -11.09 12.47 -4.23
CA ALA A 29 -10.70 13.72 -3.58
C ALA A 29 -9.68 13.50 -2.46
N CYS A 30 -9.86 12.47 -1.64
CA CYS A 30 -8.93 12.07 -0.57
C CYS A 30 -7.61 11.50 -1.10
N ALA A 31 -7.64 10.72 -2.18
CA ALA A 31 -6.47 10.07 -2.73
C ALA A 31 -5.39 11.04 -3.21
N LEU A 32 -5.77 12.20 -3.71
CA LEU A 32 -4.85 13.22 -4.22
C LEU A 32 -3.92 13.79 -3.14
N PRO A 33 -4.41 14.45 -2.07
CA PRO A 33 -3.55 14.91 -0.98
C PRO A 33 -2.94 13.74 -0.21
N GLY A 34 -3.68 12.64 -0.07
CA GLY A 34 -3.22 11.42 0.60
C GLY A 34 -1.96 10.83 -0.02
N THR A 35 -1.84 10.83 -1.34
CA THR A 35 -0.63 10.39 -2.03
C THR A 35 0.62 11.19 -1.62
N TRP A 36 0.49 12.51 -1.46
CA TRP A 36 1.56 13.35 -0.95
C TRP A 36 1.90 13.07 0.51
N LEU A 37 0.88 12.77 1.35
CA LEU A 37 1.10 12.38 2.75
C LEU A 37 1.85 11.05 2.87
N VAL A 38 1.52 10.06 2.04
CA VAL A 38 2.23 8.77 1.98
C VAL A 38 3.69 8.97 1.58
N LEU A 39 3.97 9.79 0.56
CA LEU A 39 5.34 10.11 0.14
C LEU A 39 6.14 10.81 1.23
N ARG A 40 5.51 11.68 2.00
CA ARG A 40 6.12 12.39 3.12
C ARG A 40 6.18 11.59 4.41
N ARG A 41 5.76 10.31 4.40
CA ARG A 41 5.67 9.43 5.57
C ARG A 41 4.81 10.01 6.69
N GLN A 42 3.73 10.71 6.33
CA GLN A 42 2.79 11.38 7.24
C GLN A 42 1.38 10.79 7.17
N SER A 43 1.27 9.48 6.92
CA SER A 43 -0.02 8.80 6.77
C SER A 43 -0.93 8.92 8.00
N LEU A 44 -0.36 8.98 9.21
CA LEU A 44 -1.11 9.17 10.45
C LEU A 44 -1.80 10.54 10.56
N LEU A 45 -1.42 11.51 9.70
CA LEU A 45 -2.03 12.84 9.73
C LEU A 45 -3.51 12.81 9.38
N GLY A 46 -3.94 11.93 8.49
CA GLY A 46 -5.35 11.80 8.10
C GLY A 46 -6.25 11.41 9.28
N ASP A 47 -5.80 10.44 10.06
CA ASP A 47 -6.48 10.02 11.28
C ASP A 47 -6.48 11.12 12.34
N ALA A 48 -5.33 11.75 12.56
CA ALA A 48 -5.19 12.87 13.49
C ALA A 48 -6.13 14.04 13.15
N LEU A 49 -6.24 14.40 11.86
CA LEU A 49 -7.14 15.47 11.41
C LEU A 49 -8.62 15.13 11.61
N SER A 50 -9.03 13.88 11.38
CA SER A 50 -10.42 13.44 11.56
C SER A 50 -10.91 13.69 12.99
N HIS A 51 -10.06 13.49 13.98
CA HIS A 51 -10.39 13.72 15.38
C HIS A 51 -10.19 15.18 15.82
N ALA A 52 -9.23 15.89 15.25
CA ALA A 52 -8.95 17.28 15.57
C ALA A 52 -10.03 18.28 15.09
N VAL A 53 -10.92 17.86 14.21
CA VAL A 53 -12.01 18.66 13.65
C VAL A 53 -13.14 18.89 14.68
N LEU A 54 -13.31 17.99 15.64
CA LEU A 54 -14.44 17.99 16.58
C LEU A 54 -14.62 19.30 17.34
N PRO A 55 -13.59 19.93 17.94
CA PRO A 55 -13.78 21.21 18.64
C PRO A 55 -14.32 22.31 17.73
N GLY A 56 -13.88 22.35 16.47
CA GLY A 56 -14.34 23.34 15.50
C GLY A 56 -15.82 23.21 15.14
N ILE A 57 -16.29 21.98 14.99
CA ILE A 57 -17.71 21.69 14.75
C ILE A 57 -18.53 22.20 15.94
N VAL A 58 -18.11 21.88 17.17
CA VAL A 58 -18.83 22.31 18.39
C VAL A 58 -18.82 23.82 18.55
N LEU A 59 -17.68 24.47 18.34
CA LEU A 59 -17.55 25.93 18.42
C LEU A 59 -18.41 26.63 17.36
N ALA A 60 -18.46 26.11 16.14
CA ALA A 60 -19.31 26.63 15.08
C ALA A 60 -20.78 26.47 15.44
N TYR A 61 -21.18 25.31 16.00
CA TYR A 61 -22.54 25.09 16.49
C TYR A 61 -22.94 26.09 17.59
N LEU A 62 -22.06 26.28 18.58
CA LEU A 62 -22.27 27.23 19.65
C LEU A 62 -22.30 28.67 19.15
N GLY A 63 -21.43 29.03 18.21
CA GLY A 63 -21.45 30.36 17.60
C GLY A 63 -22.75 30.67 16.87
N MET A 64 -23.28 29.66 16.15
CA MET A 64 -24.57 29.83 15.47
C MET A 64 -25.74 29.92 16.44
N SER A 65 -25.80 29.07 17.46
CA SER A 65 -26.85 29.13 18.47
C SER A 65 -26.84 30.49 19.23
N TRP A 66 -25.64 31.01 19.51
CA TRP A 66 -25.49 32.35 20.09
C TRP A 66 -25.91 33.48 19.13
N MET A 67 -25.65 33.36 17.83
CA MET A 67 -26.10 34.32 16.81
C MET A 67 -27.61 34.26 16.61
N GLU A 68 -28.24 33.09 16.76
CA GLU A 68 -29.70 32.92 16.78
C GLU A 68 -30.31 33.60 18.01
N GLU A 69 -29.71 33.46 19.19
CA GLU A 69 -30.17 34.08 20.46
C GLU A 69 -30.10 35.61 20.45
N ILE A 70 -29.08 36.19 19.76
CA ILE A 70 -28.94 37.65 19.62
C ILE A 70 -29.84 38.22 18.50
N GLY A 71 -30.52 37.35 17.73
CA GLY A 71 -31.43 37.77 16.65
C GLY A 71 -30.72 38.19 15.35
N TRP A 72 -29.42 37.88 15.21
CA TRP A 72 -28.68 38.12 13.97
C TRP A 72 -29.02 37.10 12.88
N LEU A 73 -29.47 35.92 13.28
CA LEU A 73 -30.03 34.90 12.39
C LEU A 73 -31.51 34.75 12.73
N ALA A 74 -32.36 34.71 11.70
CA ALA A 74 -33.79 34.49 11.92
C ALA A 74 -34.04 33.13 12.56
N ASP A 75 -34.74 33.12 13.72
CA ASP A 75 -35.13 31.89 14.40
C ASP A 75 -36.05 31.06 13.49
N PRO A 76 -35.74 29.79 13.22
CA PRO A 76 -36.61 28.91 12.43
C PRO A 76 -38.02 28.78 12.98
N SER A 77 -38.22 29.03 14.31
CA SER A 77 -39.52 28.98 14.95
C SER A 77 -40.43 30.18 14.60
N HIS A 78 -39.87 31.29 14.14
CA HIS A 78 -40.60 32.49 13.73
C HIS A 78 -40.99 32.54 12.24
N VAL A 79 -40.61 31.57 11.41
CA VAL A 79 -40.98 31.41 9.98
C VAL A 79 -42.46 31.03 9.80
N SER A 80 -43.29 31.27 10.80
CA SER A 80 -44.69 30.86 10.87
C SER A 80 -45.65 31.71 10.01
N SER A 81 -45.21 32.80 9.37
CA SER A 81 -46.09 33.75 8.69
C SER A 81 -45.98 33.83 7.16
N ALA A 82 -45.05 33.10 6.53
CA ALA A 82 -44.94 33.11 5.06
C ALA A 82 -45.72 31.95 4.41
N THR A 83 -46.37 32.21 3.30
CA THR A 83 -47.11 31.22 2.50
C THR A 83 -46.21 30.15 1.87
N GLY A 84 -46.64 28.90 1.96
CA GLY A 84 -46.06 27.60 1.51
C GLY A 84 -44.70 27.54 0.83
N ILE A 85 -44.48 28.20 -0.29
CA ILE A 85 -43.24 28.13 -1.10
C ILE A 85 -42.09 28.97 -0.47
N GLY A 86 -42.42 30.13 0.12
CA GLY A 86 -41.43 30.97 0.80
C GLY A 86 -40.82 30.30 2.05
N ARG A 87 -41.62 29.55 2.82
CA ARG A 87 -41.15 28.79 4.00
C ARG A 87 -40.10 27.72 3.67
N VAL A 88 -40.31 27.02 2.56
CA VAL A 88 -39.36 25.96 2.13
C VAL A 88 -38.05 26.60 1.70
N ALA A 89 -38.07 27.69 0.96
CA ALA A 89 -36.87 28.38 0.49
C ALA A 89 -36.05 29.01 1.65
N GLU A 90 -36.75 29.65 2.63
CA GLU A 90 -36.08 30.22 3.82
C GLU A 90 -35.55 29.15 4.77
N GLY A 91 -36.31 28.09 5.04
CA GLY A 91 -35.86 26.95 5.84
C GLY A 91 -34.63 26.31 5.24
N MET A 92 -34.60 26.13 3.92
CA MET A 92 -33.43 25.53 3.22
C MET A 92 -32.22 26.44 3.21
N SER A 93 -32.40 27.78 3.12
CA SER A 93 -31.26 28.70 3.22
C SER A 93 -30.63 28.69 4.62
N LEU A 94 -31.42 28.49 5.66
CA LEU A 94 -30.97 28.38 7.05
C LEU A 94 -30.21 27.05 7.29
N VAL A 95 -30.74 25.94 6.80
CA VAL A 95 -30.05 24.63 6.86
C VAL A 95 -28.73 24.70 6.14
N ALA A 96 -28.69 25.22 4.92
CA ALA A 96 -27.45 25.35 4.13
C ALA A 96 -26.41 26.28 4.83
N ARG A 97 -26.86 27.37 5.46
CA ARG A 97 -25.98 28.25 6.25
C ARG A 97 -25.45 27.56 7.49
N ARG A 98 -26.26 26.76 8.16
CA ARG A 98 -25.86 26.00 9.35
C ARG A 98 -24.80 24.92 8.98
N GLN A 99 -25.04 24.16 7.94
CA GLN A 99 -24.07 23.20 7.43
C GLN A 99 -22.76 23.87 6.97
N GLY A 100 -22.88 25.00 6.25
CA GLY A 100 -21.70 25.79 5.83
C GLY A 100 -20.87 26.30 7.00
N ALA A 101 -21.49 26.75 8.07
CA ALA A 101 -20.81 27.21 9.28
C ALA A 101 -20.10 26.07 10.02
N LEU A 102 -20.74 24.89 10.13
CA LEU A 102 -20.14 23.69 10.72
C LEU A 102 -18.92 23.25 9.90
N PHE A 103 -19.04 23.27 8.57
CA PHE A 103 -17.93 22.96 7.66
C PHE A 103 -16.74 23.93 7.83
N ILE A 104 -17.02 25.25 7.90
CA ILE A 104 -15.97 26.27 8.10
C ILE A 104 -15.32 26.09 9.48
N GLY A 105 -16.10 25.85 10.54
CA GLY A 105 -15.56 25.61 11.88
C GLY A 105 -14.68 24.37 11.93
N ALA A 106 -15.10 23.29 11.29
CA ALA A 106 -14.35 22.05 11.15
C ALA A 106 -13.04 22.27 10.40
N ALA A 107 -13.08 22.96 9.25
CA ALA A 107 -11.90 23.26 8.45
C ALA A 107 -10.90 24.17 9.23
N LEU A 108 -11.40 25.19 9.93
CA LEU A 108 -10.57 26.04 10.78
C LEU A 108 -9.89 25.26 11.91
N SER A 109 -10.61 24.35 12.56
CA SER A 109 -10.03 23.47 13.58
C SER A 109 -8.94 22.58 13.03
N GLY A 110 -9.12 22.02 11.84
CA GLY A 110 -8.09 21.25 11.15
C GLY A 110 -6.83 22.07 10.85
N VAL A 111 -6.99 23.33 10.41
CA VAL A 111 -5.88 24.26 10.20
C VAL A 111 -5.19 24.61 11.53
N VAL A 112 -5.96 24.85 12.60
CA VAL A 112 -5.41 25.11 13.95
C VAL A 112 -4.61 23.89 14.43
N ALA A 113 -5.13 22.68 14.26
CA ALA A 113 -4.42 21.46 14.64
C ALA A 113 -3.11 21.29 13.84
N ALA A 114 -3.11 21.61 12.54
CA ALA A 114 -1.91 21.60 11.71
C ALA A 114 -0.88 22.64 12.20
N LEU A 115 -1.31 23.85 12.52
CA LEU A 115 -0.46 24.91 13.06
C LEU A 115 0.12 24.53 14.43
N LEU A 116 -0.69 24.02 15.34
CA LEU A 116 -0.24 23.55 16.66
C LEU A 116 0.77 22.42 16.53
N SER A 117 0.53 21.48 15.61
CA SER A 117 1.46 20.40 15.36
C SER A 117 2.81 20.91 14.85
N GLU A 118 2.82 21.84 13.93
CA GLU A 118 4.05 22.49 13.43
C GLU A 118 4.77 23.26 14.56
N LEU A 119 4.03 23.95 15.42
CA LEU A 119 4.55 24.70 16.55
C LEU A 119 5.22 23.77 17.57
N VAL A 120 4.55 22.69 17.96
CA VAL A 120 5.06 21.67 18.89
C VAL A 120 6.32 21.02 18.34
N GLN A 121 6.36 20.70 17.04
CA GLN A 121 7.56 20.17 16.39
C GLN A 121 8.74 21.13 16.47
N ARG A 122 8.52 22.42 16.15
CA ARG A 122 9.60 23.42 16.11
C ARG A 122 10.12 23.81 17.48
N TRP A 123 9.23 24.05 18.42
CA TRP A 123 9.61 24.53 19.76
C TRP A 123 9.95 23.38 20.71
N GLY A 124 9.20 22.29 20.62
CA GLY A 124 9.43 21.12 21.47
C GLY A 124 10.58 20.23 20.99
N ARG A 125 11.09 20.43 19.78
CA ARG A 125 12.09 19.54 19.15
C ARG A 125 11.69 18.07 19.20
N VAL A 126 10.40 17.82 19.12
CA VAL A 126 9.78 16.49 19.21
C VAL A 126 9.63 15.92 17.82
N GLU A 127 9.72 14.60 17.70
CA GLU A 127 9.45 13.92 16.43
C GLU A 127 8.03 14.23 15.92
N ARG A 128 7.91 14.35 14.60
CA ARG A 128 6.67 14.78 13.93
C ARG A 128 5.46 13.89 14.26
N SER A 129 5.67 12.59 14.36
CA SER A 129 4.62 11.62 14.74
C SER A 129 4.11 11.83 16.17
N ALA A 130 5.03 12.09 17.12
CA ALA A 130 4.70 12.34 18.51
C ALA A 130 3.98 13.68 18.69
N ALA A 131 4.43 14.74 17.99
CA ALA A 131 3.77 16.05 18.02
C ALA A 131 2.32 15.96 17.50
N LEU A 132 2.11 15.24 16.39
CA LEU A 132 0.77 14.95 15.87
C LEU A 132 -0.09 14.23 16.90
N GLY A 133 0.43 13.15 17.54
CA GLY A 133 -0.28 12.39 18.56
C GLY A 133 -0.75 13.25 19.72
N VAL A 134 0.14 14.10 20.27
CA VAL A 134 -0.21 14.99 21.40
C VAL A 134 -1.27 16.02 21.01
N VAL A 135 -1.11 16.66 19.86
CA VAL A 135 -2.04 17.72 19.41
C VAL A 135 -3.42 17.14 19.15
N PHE A 136 -3.52 16.03 18.39
CA PHE A 136 -4.83 15.49 18.05
C PHE A 136 -5.57 14.92 19.25
N THR A 137 -4.88 14.23 20.18
CA THR A 137 -5.52 13.73 21.41
C THR A 137 -6.01 14.88 22.30
N SER A 138 -5.24 15.96 22.40
CA SER A 138 -5.64 17.16 23.14
C SER A 138 -6.83 17.86 22.50
N MET A 139 -6.83 18.01 21.16
CA MET A 139 -7.95 18.59 20.41
C MET A 139 -9.22 17.72 20.52
N PHE A 140 -9.07 16.40 20.40
CA PHE A 140 -10.19 15.47 20.57
C PHE A 140 -10.79 15.54 21.97
N ALA A 141 -9.94 15.51 23.01
CA ALA A 141 -10.38 15.65 24.39
C ALA A 141 -11.08 16.99 24.63
N LEU A 142 -10.57 18.08 24.05
CA LEU A 142 -11.21 19.39 24.09
C LEU A 142 -12.59 19.37 23.43
N GLY A 143 -12.70 18.73 22.25
CA GLY A 143 -13.97 18.58 21.55
C GLY A 143 -15.01 17.82 22.38
N LEU A 144 -14.62 16.70 22.98
CA LEU A 144 -15.50 15.94 23.88
C LEU A 144 -15.91 16.75 25.12
N LEU A 145 -14.98 17.52 25.70
CA LEU A 145 -15.26 18.39 26.83
C LEU A 145 -16.28 19.48 26.45
N LEU A 146 -16.12 20.11 25.29
CA LEU A 146 -17.04 21.13 24.79
C LEU A 146 -18.43 20.54 24.52
N ILE A 147 -18.54 19.35 23.96
CA ILE A 147 -19.82 18.65 23.78
C ILE A 147 -20.50 18.45 25.13
N ARG A 148 -19.78 17.93 26.12
CA ARG A 148 -20.33 17.68 27.46
C ARG A 148 -20.79 18.93 28.18
N LEU A 149 -20.04 20.02 28.04
CA LEU A 149 -20.36 21.26 28.76
C LEU A 149 -21.48 22.04 28.10
N PHE A 150 -21.57 22.06 26.77
CA PHE A 150 -22.40 23.02 26.06
C PHE A 150 -23.39 22.40 25.05
N ALA A 151 -23.13 21.17 24.58
CA ALA A 151 -23.90 20.54 23.52
C ALA A 151 -24.57 19.21 23.92
N ASP A 152 -24.73 18.95 25.22
CA ASP A 152 -25.35 17.70 25.75
C ASP A 152 -26.82 17.55 25.30
N ARG A 153 -27.47 18.65 24.91
CA ARG A 153 -28.84 18.70 24.35
C ARG A 153 -28.88 18.60 22.81
N ALA A 154 -27.75 18.79 22.14
CA ALA A 154 -27.66 18.56 20.71
C ALA A 154 -27.41 17.08 20.51
N HIS A 155 -28.36 16.35 19.93
CA HIS A 155 -28.24 14.93 19.59
C HIS A 155 -27.19 14.73 18.49
N LEU A 156 -25.93 15.05 18.81
CA LEU A 156 -24.78 14.71 17.97
C LEU A 156 -24.47 13.23 18.24
N ASP A 157 -25.02 12.36 17.42
CA ASP A 157 -24.77 10.92 17.52
C ASP A 157 -23.31 10.63 17.09
N PRO A 158 -22.43 10.19 18.01
CA PRO A 158 -21.06 9.81 17.70
C PRO A 158 -20.98 8.67 16.66
N GLY A 159 -22.03 7.86 16.55
CA GLY A 159 -22.12 6.78 15.59
C GLY A 159 -22.15 7.28 14.14
N CYS A 160 -22.96 8.31 13.87
CA CYS A 160 -23.02 8.94 12.54
C CYS A 160 -21.68 9.52 12.11
N VAL A 161 -20.91 10.04 13.07
CA VAL A 161 -19.58 10.61 12.83
C VAL A 161 -18.55 9.55 12.45
N LEU A 162 -18.60 8.37 13.06
CA LEU A 162 -17.62 7.29 12.81
C LEU A 162 -17.91 6.49 11.55
N TYR A 163 -19.17 6.10 11.35
CA TYR A 163 -19.55 5.20 10.27
C TYR A 163 -19.98 5.91 8.99
N GLY A 164 -20.31 7.21 9.07
CA GLY A 164 -20.92 7.95 7.98
C GLY A 164 -22.34 7.49 7.67
N ASN A 165 -23.02 8.23 6.84
CA ASN A 165 -24.38 7.92 6.39
C ASN A 165 -24.45 7.91 4.87
N LEU A 166 -23.53 7.19 4.21
CA LEU A 166 -23.43 7.20 2.76
C LEU A 166 -24.75 6.76 2.08
N GLU A 167 -25.46 5.84 2.71
CA GLU A 167 -26.77 5.36 2.24
C GLU A 167 -27.85 6.44 2.34
N THR A 168 -27.80 7.31 3.35
CA THR A 168 -28.81 8.37 3.56
C THR A 168 -28.48 9.66 2.83
N THR A 169 -27.19 9.92 2.53
CA THR A 169 -26.79 11.14 1.79
C THR A 169 -27.35 11.19 0.37
N ALA A 170 -27.74 10.06 -0.20
CA ALA A 170 -28.40 9.99 -1.50
C ALA A 170 -29.80 10.67 -1.50
N PHE A 171 -30.42 10.85 -0.32
CA PHE A 171 -31.72 11.51 -0.18
C PHE A 171 -31.61 13.02 0.00
N ASP A 172 -30.46 13.54 0.44
CA ASP A 172 -30.22 14.98 0.62
C ASP A 172 -29.91 15.64 -0.73
N THR A 173 -30.96 15.92 -1.48
CA THR A 173 -30.84 16.51 -2.82
C THR A 173 -30.89 18.03 -2.78
N ILE A 174 -30.19 18.68 -3.73
CA ILE A 174 -30.26 20.13 -3.91
C ILE A 174 -31.66 20.50 -4.47
N SER A 175 -32.22 21.56 -3.94
CA SER A 175 -33.56 22.06 -4.32
C SER A 175 -33.76 22.13 -5.83
N GLY A 176 -34.75 21.37 -6.31
CA GLY A 176 -35.13 21.37 -7.72
C GLY A 176 -34.28 20.45 -8.62
N THR A 177 -33.35 19.68 -8.02
CA THR A 177 -32.53 18.68 -8.76
C THR A 177 -32.59 17.31 -8.09
N THR A 178 -32.25 16.27 -8.85
CA THR A 178 -32.10 14.89 -8.32
C THR A 178 -30.69 14.61 -7.85
N ILE A 179 -29.80 15.61 -7.82
CA ILE A 179 -28.37 15.45 -7.49
C ILE A 179 -28.18 15.60 -5.99
N PRO A 180 -27.60 14.62 -5.30
CA PRO A 180 -27.26 14.73 -3.88
C PRO A 180 -26.24 15.85 -3.63
N GLN A 181 -26.42 16.59 -2.53
CA GLN A 181 -25.52 17.67 -2.14
C GLN A 181 -24.08 17.16 -1.92
N ALA A 182 -23.93 15.98 -1.35
CA ALA A 182 -22.63 15.33 -1.13
C ALA A 182 -21.82 15.12 -2.42
N VAL A 183 -22.49 14.82 -3.54
CA VAL A 183 -21.84 14.69 -4.87
C VAL A 183 -21.21 16.01 -5.27
N VAL A 184 -21.93 17.13 -5.12
CA VAL A 184 -21.43 18.44 -5.52
C VAL A 184 -20.27 18.90 -4.64
N VAL A 185 -20.37 18.69 -3.34
CA VAL A 185 -19.30 19.04 -2.38
C VAL A 185 -18.01 18.24 -2.68
N ASN A 186 -18.13 16.93 -2.80
CA ASN A 186 -16.97 16.07 -3.08
C ASN A 186 -16.40 16.30 -4.48
N ALA A 187 -17.22 16.56 -5.50
CA ALA A 187 -16.75 16.92 -6.83
C ALA A 187 -16.00 18.27 -6.82
N ALA A 188 -16.53 19.27 -6.12
CA ALA A 188 -15.84 20.55 -5.96
C ALA A 188 -14.49 20.38 -5.24
N MET A 189 -14.43 19.57 -4.17
CA MET A 189 -13.18 19.28 -3.48
C MET A 189 -12.17 18.52 -4.36
N LEU A 190 -12.64 17.57 -5.17
CA LEU A 190 -11.78 16.88 -6.14
C LEU A 190 -11.17 17.86 -7.15
N LEU A 191 -11.99 18.77 -7.67
CA LEU A 191 -11.52 19.81 -8.61
C LEU A 191 -10.53 20.78 -7.95
N ILE A 192 -10.82 21.24 -6.75
CA ILE A 192 -9.92 22.13 -5.99
C ILE A 192 -8.60 21.43 -5.71
N ASN A 193 -8.63 20.20 -5.21
CA ASN A 193 -7.43 19.40 -4.95
C ASN A 193 -6.62 19.18 -6.22
N GLY A 194 -7.27 18.79 -7.30
CA GLY A 194 -6.62 18.59 -8.60
C GLY A 194 -5.97 19.87 -9.12
N LEU A 195 -6.70 20.99 -9.08
CA LEU A 195 -6.20 22.29 -9.53
C LEU A 195 -5.01 22.77 -8.69
N LEU A 196 -5.13 22.74 -7.36
CA LEU A 196 -4.05 23.18 -6.47
C LEU A 196 -2.82 22.28 -6.59
N ILE A 197 -2.99 20.98 -6.67
CA ILE A 197 -1.87 20.05 -6.85
C ILE A 197 -1.20 20.25 -8.21
N LEU A 198 -1.94 20.49 -9.28
CA LEU A 198 -1.37 20.80 -10.59
C LEU A 198 -0.65 22.12 -10.60
N LEU A 199 -1.22 23.16 -9.98
CA LEU A 199 -0.63 24.51 -9.91
C LEU A 199 0.67 24.51 -9.09
N PHE A 200 0.67 23.85 -7.95
CA PHE A 200 1.81 23.78 -7.03
C PHE A 200 2.60 22.46 -7.12
N PHE A 201 2.49 21.76 -8.25
CA PHE A 201 3.14 20.45 -8.43
C PHE A 201 4.65 20.50 -8.20
N LYS A 202 5.30 21.55 -8.74
CA LYS A 202 6.76 21.74 -8.62
C LYS A 202 7.17 22.01 -7.18
N GLU A 203 6.46 22.89 -6.50
CA GLU A 203 6.74 23.28 -5.12
C GLU A 203 6.49 22.13 -4.15
N LEU A 204 5.40 21.38 -4.34
CA LEU A 204 5.07 20.19 -3.58
C LEU A 204 6.12 19.09 -3.79
N SER A 205 6.52 18.86 -5.04
CA SER A 205 7.54 17.88 -5.39
C SER A 205 8.88 18.22 -4.73
N LEU A 206 9.34 19.45 -4.90
CA LEU A 206 10.61 19.91 -4.33
C LEU A 206 10.59 19.83 -2.80
N ASN A 207 9.53 20.31 -2.16
CA ASN A 207 9.39 20.25 -0.69
C ASN A 207 9.25 18.82 -0.13
N THR A 208 8.87 17.86 -0.98
CA THR A 208 8.69 16.46 -0.54
C THR A 208 9.97 15.66 -0.66
N PHE A 209 10.74 15.85 -1.73
CA PHE A 209 11.94 15.06 -2.02
C PHE A 209 13.24 15.74 -1.60
N ASP A 210 13.30 17.07 -1.69
CA ASP A 210 14.47 17.85 -1.31
C ASP A 210 14.08 19.23 -0.74
N PRO A 211 13.68 19.28 0.55
CA PRO A 211 13.28 20.51 1.18
C PRO A 211 14.43 21.52 1.34
N GLU A 212 15.70 21.07 1.38
CA GLU A 212 16.87 21.94 1.50
C GLU A 212 17.12 22.68 0.19
N LEU A 213 17.06 21.98 -0.94
CA LEU A 213 17.11 22.61 -2.26
C LEU A 213 15.94 23.58 -2.47
N GLY A 214 14.74 23.21 -2.00
CA GLY A 214 13.58 24.09 -2.01
C GLY A 214 13.84 25.39 -1.27
N ALA A 215 14.40 25.31 -0.07
CA ALA A 215 14.76 26.47 0.74
C ALA A 215 15.84 27.32 0.05
N ALA A 216 16.84 26.72 -0.58
CA ALA A 216 17.88 27.42 -1.34
C ALA A 216 17.30 28.17 -2.55
N GLN A 217 16.22 27.68 -3.15
CA GLN A 217 15.48 28.37 -4.23
C GLN A 217 14.47 29.43 -3.74
N GLY A 218 14.44 29.72 -2.44
CA GLY A 218 13.56 30.74 -1.85
C GLY A 218 12.17 30.22 -1.44
N LEU A 219 11.87 28.92 -1.59
CA LEU A 219 10.65 28.34 -1.05
C LEU A 219 10.73 28.31 0.48
N LYS A 220 9.59 28.49 1.11
CA LYS A 220 9.45 28.31 2.57
C LYS A 220 8.80 26.93 2.84
N PRO A 221 9.58 25.88 3.16
CA PRO A 221 9.07 24.51 3.29
C PRO A 221 7.90 24.38 4.29
N GLY A 222 7.92 25.18 5.37
CA GLY A 222 6.84 25.18 6.36
C GLY A 222 5.50 25.65 5.80
N TRP A 223 5.48 26.67 4.92
CA TRP A 223 4.24 27.16 4.31
C TRP A 223 3.65 26.18 3.31
N VAL A 224 4.49 25.52 2.51
CA VAL A 224 4.04 24.47 1.58
C VAL A 224 3.47 23.27 2.36
N SER A 225 4.14 22.91 3.47
CA SER A 225 3.65 21.86 4.37
C SER A 225 2.30 22.23 4.98
N LEU A 226 2.17 23.46 5.50
CA LEU A 226 0.92 23.96 6.08
C LEU A 226 -0.20 23.99 5.03
N GLY A 227 0.09 24.44 3.81
CA GLY A 227 -0.86 24.46 2.71
C GLY A 227 -1.39 23.06 2.39
N LEU A 228 -0.52 22.05 2.30
CA LEU A 228 -0.89 20.67 2.07
C LEU A 228 -1.74 20.10 3.24
N MET A 229 -1.34 20.40 4.48
CA MET A 229 -2.10 19.96 5.67
C MET A 229 -3.47 20.60 5.71
N SER A 230 -3.58 21.91 5.42
CA SER A 230 -4.87 22.62 5.39
C SER A 230 -5.77 22.08 4.27
N LEU A 231 -5.19 21.81 3.09
CA LEU A 231 -5.92 21.19 1.98
C LEU A 231 -6.44 19.81 2.35
N THR A 232 -5.60 19.01 3.01
CA THR A 232 -5.99 17.68 3.51
C THR A 232 -7.10 17.79 4.54
N ALA A 233 -6.99 18.71 5.51
CA ALA A 233 -8.02 18.93 6.52
C ALA A 233 -9.36 19.31 5.89
N ALA A 234 -9.37 20.25 4.95
CA ALA A 234 -10.59 20.64 4.22
C ALA A 234 -11.20 19.47 3.45
N THR A 235 -10.36 18.64 2.81
CA THR A 235 -10.82 17.45 2.07
C THR A 235 -11.41 16.40 3.01
N VAL A 236 -10.76 16.14 4.14
CA VAL A 236 -11.23 15.20 5.16
C VAL A 236 -12.60 15.65 5.68
N VAL A 237 -12.76 16.94 6.01
CA VAL A 237 -14.03 17.49 6.49
C VAL A 237 -15.15 17.36 5.46
N ALA A 238 -14.85 17.68 4.18
CA ALA A 238 -15.82 17.57 3.10
C ALA A 238 -16.31 16.14 2.86
N ALA A 239 -15.40 15.18 2.95
CA ALA A 239 -15.71 13.76 2.75
C ALA A 239 -16.36 13.14 3.99
N PHE A 240 -16.03 13.63 5.19
CA PHE A 240 -16.44 13.07 6.48
C PHE A 240 -17.96 13.06 6.66
N GLU A 241 -18.63 14.15 6.28
CA GLU A 241 -20.10 14.29 6.39
C GLU A 241 -20.83 13.20 5.59
N SER A 242 -20.30 12.83 4.41
CA SER A 242 -20.94 11.85 3.53
C SER A 242 -20.51 10.41 3.79
N VAL A 243 -19.24 10.18 4.08
CA VAL A 243 -18.61 8.85 3.97
C VAL A 243 -18.14 8.32 5.33
N GLY A 244 -18.01 9.19 6.32
CA GLY A 244 -17.54 8.85 7.66
C GLY A 244 -16.01 8.71 7.78
N ALA A 245 -15.52 8.70 9.03
CA ALA A 245 -14.09 8.71 9.35
C ALA A 245 -13.34 7.51 8.78
N ILE A 246 -13.89 6.32 8.95
CA ILE A 246 -13.21 5.06 8.60
C ILE A 246 -12.86 5.02 7.12
N LEU A 247 -13.83 5.35 6.25
CA LEU A 247 -13.60 5.32 4.81
C LEU A 247 -12.68 6.46 4.37
N VAL A 248 -12.81 7.66 4.95
CA VAL A 248 -11.94 8.80 4.64
C VAL A 248 -10.48 8.47 4.92
N ILE A 249 -10.16 7.90 6.09
CA ILE A 249 -8.79 7.50 6.46
C ILE A 249 -8.27 6.45 5.50
N ALA A 250 -9.08 5.43 5.20
CA ALA A 250 -8.71 4.37 4.26
C ALA A 250 -8.42 4.95 2.86
N MET A 251 -9.29 5.83 2.35
CA MET A 251 -9.15 6.42 1.01
C MET A 251 -8.03 7.46 0.90
N LEU A 252 -7.64 8.06 2.03
CA LEU A 252 -6.50 8.96 2.08
C LEU A 252 -5.16 8.23 1.94
N ILE A 253 -5.02 7.06 2.56
CA ILE A 253 -3.74 6.35 2.68
C ILE A 253 -3.61 5.26 1.62
N VAL A 254 -4.60 4.37 1.53
CA VAL A 254 -4.45 3.10 0.80
C VAL A 254 -4.27 3.28 -0.71
N PRO A 255 -5.02 4.16 -1.42
CA PRO A 255 -4.81 4.36 -2.85
C PRO A 255 -3.42 4.91 -3.19
N GLY A 256 -2.91 5.86 -2.40
CA GLY A 256 -1.55 6.39 -2.55
C GLY A 256 -0.47 5.34 -2.31
N ALA A 257 -0.63 4.53 -1.27
CA ALA A 257 0.26 3.40 -0.98
C ALA A 257 0.24 2.35 -2.10
N THR A 258 -0.96 2.02 -2.61
CA THR A 258 -1.12 1.10 -3.75
C THR A 258 -0.41 1.62 -5.01
N ALA A 259 -0.62 2.89 -5.33
CA ALA A 259 0.03 3.52 -6.48
C ALA A 259 1.56 3.53 -6.34
N ARG A 260 2.09 3.75 -5.13
CA ARG A 260 3.52 3.70 -4.82
C ARG A 260 4.12 2.31 -5.05
N MET A 261 3.37 1.24 -4.75
CA MET A 261 3.82 -0.13 -5.03
C MET A 261 3.90 -0.42 -6.53
N LEU A 262 3.02 0.20 -7.34
CA LEU A 262 2.93 -0.07 -8.77
C LEU A 262 3.85 0.79 -9.63
N THR A 263 4.19 2.02 -9.20
CA THR A 263 4.99 2.95 -10.00
C THR A 263 5.87 3.87 -9.15
N ASP A 264 7.05 4.24 -9.69
CA ASP A 264 7.97 5.22 -9.09
C ASP A 264 7.82 6.62 -9.72
N ARG A 265 7.03 6.77 -10.79
CA ARG A 265 6.83 8.04 -11.47
C ARG A 265 5.72 8.83 -10.79
N LEU A 266 6.04 9.98 -10.20
CA LEU A 266 5.12 10.81 -9.42
C LEU A 266 3.80 11.17 -10.16
N PRO A 267 3.80 11.65 -11.42
CA PRO A 267 2.54 11.95 -12.12
C PRO A 267 1.68 10.70 -12.34
N ALA A 268 2.31 9.57 -12.69
CA ALA A 268 1.62 8.30 -12.86
C ALA A 268 1.05 7.79 -11.53
N MET A 269 1.76 8.02 -10.43
CA MET A 269 1.32 7.64 -9.09
C MET A 269 0.06 8.41 -8.66
N LEU A 270 0.00 9.72 -8.93
CA LEU A 270 -1.19 10.53 -8.66
C LEU A 270 -2.39 10.05 -9.50
N GLY A 271 -2.20 9.84 -10.81
CA GLY A 271 -3.27 9.32 -11.65
C GLY A 271 -3.74 7.92 -11.24
N LEU A 272 -2.80 7.04 -10.92
CA LEU A 272 -3.10 5.68 -10.49
C LEU A 272 -3.80 5.63 -9.13
N SER A 273 -3.44 6.51 -8.18
CA SER A 273 -4.11 6.60 -6.89
C SER A 273 -5.60 6.99 -7.04
N VAL A 274 -5.90 7.93 -7.94
CA VAL A 274 -7.29 8.32 -8.25
C VAL A 274 -8.07 7.16 -8.86
N ILE A 275 -7.45 6.41 -9.79
CA ILE A 275 -8.08 5.23 -10.42
C ILE A 275 -8.35 4.15 -9.37
N VAL A 276 -7.37 3.83 -8.53
CA VAL A 276 -7.51 2.83 -7.46
C VAL A 276 -8.61 3.23 -6.47
N ALA A 277 -8.68 4.52 -6.09
CA ALA A 277 -9.72 5.04 -5.22
C ALA A 277 -11.11 4.88 -5.82
N ALA A 278 -11.28 5.27 -7.09
CA ALA A 278 -12.54 5.12 -7.81
C ALA A 278 -12.95 3.64 -7.95
N CYS A 279 -12.02 2.78 -8.36
CA CYS A 279 -12.27 1.34 -8.48
C CYS A 279 -12.61 0.72 -7.11
N GLY A 280 -11.89 1.07 -6.06
CA GLY A 280 -12.13 0.58 -4.70
C GLY A 280 -13.53 0.97 -4.18
N ALA A 281 -13.96 2.20 -4.45
CA ALA A 281 -15.28 2.68 -4.07
C ALA A 281 -16.40 1.97 -4.86
N VAL A 282 -16.31 1.92 -6.18
CA VAL A 282 -17.34 1.28 -7.02
C VAL A 282 -17.42 -0.22 -6.75
N LEU A 283 -16.29 -0.92 -6.77
CA LEU A 283 -16.27 -2.36 -6.47
C LEU A 283 -16.69 -2.65 -5.03
N GLY A 284 -16.34 -1.77 -4.08
CA GLY A 284 -16.73 -1.90 -2.69
C GLY A 284 -18.22 -1.84 -2.50
N HIS A 285 -18.91 -0.92 -3.19
CA HIS A 285 -20.37 -0.85 -3.17
C HIS A 285 -21.02 -2.10 -3.79
N VAL A 286 -20.51 -2.55 -4.94
CA VAL A 286 -20.97 -3.81 -5.58
C VAL A 286 -20.80 -4.99 -4.60
N PHE A 287 -19.69 -5.08 -3.89
CA PHE A 287 -19.46 -6.13 -2.91
C PHE A 287 -20.31 -5.98 -1.66
N ALA A 288 -20.67 -4.78 -1.25
CA ALA A 288 -21.59 -4.55 -0.13
C ALA A 288 -22.97 -5.16 -0.39
N LEU A 289 -23.46 -5.05 -1.61
CA LEU A 289 -24.75 -5.61 -2.03
C LEU A 289 -24.71 -7.13 -2.26
N THR A 290 -23.57 -7.70 -2.63
CA THR A 290 -23.51 -9.08 -3.12
C THR A 290 -22.85 -10.05 -2.14
N LEU A 291 -21.74 -9.66 -1.52
CA LEU A 291 -20.87 -10.57 -0.75
C LEU A 291 -21.49 -11.08 0.54
N PRO A 292 -22.18 -10.26 1.38
CA PRO A 292 -22.74 -10.75 2.64
C PRO A 292 -23.70 -11.91 2.44
N ALA A 293 -24.61 -11.79 1.50
CA ALA A 293 -25.60 -12.82 1.23
C ALA A 293 -24.99 -14.11 0.67
N ILE A 294 -23.94 -13.98 -0.18
CA ILE A 294 -23.21 -15.15 -0.71
C ILE A 294 -22.50 -15.88 0.45
N VAL A 295 -21.81 -15.13 1.32
CA VAL A 295 -21.09 -15.71 2.47
C VAL A 295 -22.05 -16.38 3.44
N TYR A 296 -23.17 -15.73 3.80
CA TYR A 296 -24.15 -16.32 4.70
C TYR A 296 -24.73 -17.63 4.16
N LYS A 297 -25.06 -17.68 2.86
CA LYS A 297 -25.61 -18.88 2.23
C LYS A 297 -24.60 -20.03 2.16
N TYR A 298 -23.36 -19.75 1.73
CA TYR A 298 -22.39 -20.82 1.48
C TYR A 298 -21.58 -21.22 2.74
N CYS A 299 -21.35 -20.30 3.68
CA CYS A 299 -20.58 -20.61 4.88
C CYS A 299 -21.46 -21.04 6.06
N PHE A 300 -22.67 -20.48 6.18
CA PHE A 300 -23.55 -20.72 7.34
C PHE A 300 -24.83 -21.49 6.98
N GLY A 301 -25.12 -21.76 5.71
CA GLY A 301 -26.32 -22.49 5.28
C GLY A 301 -27.62 -21.74 5.57
N LEU A 302 -27.58 -20.47 5.91
CA LEU A 302 -28.73 -19.66 6.28
C LEU A 302 -29.23 -18.90 5.05
N ASP A 303 -30.41 -19.28 4.56
CA ASP A 303 -31.10 -18.56 3.49
C ASP A 303 -31.89 -17.37 4.07
N GLN A 304 -31.20 -16.50 4.82
CA GLN A 304 -31.83 -15.30 5.34
C GLN A 304 -31.82 -14.21 4.25
N ARG A 305 -33.02 -13.70 4.01
CA ARG A 305 -33.22 -12.48 3.22
C ARG A 305 -32.51 -11.34 3.94
N VAL A 306 -31.43 -10.86 3.29
CA VAL A 306 -30.84 -9.54 3.43
C VAL A 306 -30.19 -9.20 4.78
N MET A 307 -28.87 -9.20 4.78
CA MET A 307 -28.11 -8.19 5.50
C MET A 307 -27.15 -7.57 4.46
N ASP A 308 -27.46 -6.38 4.01
CA ASP A 308 -26.51 -5.58 3.26
C ASP A 308 -25.43 -5.08 4.24
N ALA A 309 -24.18 -5.12 3.81
CA ALA A 309 -23.11 -4.55 4.61
C ALA A 309 -23.06 -3.03 4.39
N SER A 310 -22.52 -2.27 5.36
CA SER A 310 -22.25 -0.86 5.15
C SER A 310 -21.39 -0.65 3.92
N SER A 311 -21.88 0.16 2.99
CA SER A 311 -21.20 0.49 1.74
C SER A 311 -19.83 1.11 2.01
N ALA A 312 -19.72 2.03 2.97
CA ALA A 312 -18.47 2.68 3.36
C ALA A 312 -17.45 1.67 3.89
N GLY A 313 -17.87 0.76 4.79
CA GLY A 313 -17.00 -0.29 5.32
C GLY A 313 -16.48 -1.22 4.22
N MET A 314 -17.36 -1.66 3.31
CA MET A 314 -16.98 -2.56 2.22
C MET A 314 -16.07 -1.88 1.18
N MET A 315 -16.26 -0.58 0.90
CA MET A 315 -15.36 0.21 0.07
C MET A 315 -13.94 0.24 0.67
N ALA A 316 -13.81 0.43 1.99
CA ALA A 316 -12.52 0.40 2.68
C ALA A 316 -11.84 -0.98 2.57
N VAL A 317 -12.59 -2.06 2.83
CA VAL A 317 -12.10 -3.45 2.72
C VAL A 317 -11.65 -3.78 1.30
N THR A 318 -12.44 -3.36 0.30
CA THR A 318 -12.12 -3.61 -1.12
C THR A 318 -10.87 -2.85 -1.54
N THR A 319 -10.73 -1.59 -1.13
CA THR A 319 -9.53 -0.80 -1.43
C THR A 319 -8.29 -1.41 -0.77
N PHE A 320 -8.40 -1.92 0.45
CA PHE A 320 -7.34 -2.69 1.10
C PHE A 320 -7.03 -3.99 0.35
N GLY A 321 -8.05 -4.69 -0.17
CA GLY A 321 -7.86 -5.87 -1.03
C GLY A 321 -7.07 -5.56 -2.30
N LEU A 322 -7.36 -4.42 -2.96
CA LEU A 322 -6.58 -3.93 -4.10
C LEU A 322 -5.13 -3.62 -3.73
N PHE A 323 -4.89 -3.07 -2.54
CA PHE A 323 -3.54 -2.86 -2.01
C PHE A 323 -2.80 -4.19 -1.81
N MET A 324 -3.42 -5.17 -1.18
CA MET A 324 -2.81 -6.50 -0.98
C MET A 324 -2.48 -7.17 -2.32
N MET A 325 -3.37 -7.06 -3.30
CA MET A 325 -3.11 -7.55 -4.65
C MET A 325 -1.93 -6.83 -5.30
N ALA A 326 -1.82 -5.51 -5.14
CA ALA A 326 -0.68 -4.76 -5.63
C ALA A 326 0.64 -5.15 -4.92
N VAL A 327 0.61 -5.39 -3.61
CA VAL A 327 1.78 -5.87 -2.83
C VAL A 327 2.27 -7.21 -3.34
N ILE A 328 1.37 -8.11 -3.72
CA ILE A 328 1.75 -9.44 -4.24
C ILE A 328 2.19 -9.35 -5.71
N ALA A 329 1.40 -8.66 -6.55
CA ALA A 329 1.54 -8.69 -8.01
C ALA A 329 2.46 -7.61 -8.58
N SER A 330 2.94 -6.64 -7.78
CA SER A 330 3.75 -5.54 -8.30
C SER A 330 5.00 -6.02 -9.02
N PRO A 331 5.28 -5.50 -10.25
CA PRO A 331 6.43 -5.93 -11.03
C PRO A 331 7.78 -5.47 -10.47
N LYS A 332 7.81 -4.41 -9.64
CA LYS A 332 9.06 -3.84 -9.10
C LYS A 332 9.27 -4.14 -7.60
N HIS A 333 8.22 -3.98 -6.81
CA HIS A 333 8.29 -4.06 -5.34
C HIS A 333 7.44 -5.20 -4.77
N GLY A 334 6.87 -6.05 -5.64
CA GLY A 334 5.97 -7.12 -5.22
C GLY A 334 6.69 -8.24 -4.48
N LEU A 335 6.09 -8.68 -3.37
CA LEU A 335 6.55 -9.83 -2.61
C LEU A 335 6.57 -11.09 -3.47
N GLY A 336 5.59 -11.24 -4.38
CA GLY A 336 5.51 -12.37 -5.30
C GLY A 336 6.74 -12.47 -6.20
N ARG A 337 7.27 -11.34 -6.70
CA ARG A 337 8.49 -11.33 -7.50
C ARG A 337 9.72 -11.74 -6.68
N VAL A 338 9.89 -11.15 -5.50
CA VAL A 338 11.01 -11.49 -4.61
C VAL A 338 10.98 -12.97 -4.26
N TRP A 339 9.80 -13.52 -3.99
CA TRP A 339 9.63 -14.95 -3.71
C TRP A 339 9.93 -15.82 -4.94
N LEU A 340 9.45 -15.40 -6.12
CA LEU A 340 9.72 -16.09 -7.38
C LEU A 340 11.21 -16.09 -7.73
N ASP A 341 11.90 -14.96 -7.55
CA ASP A 341 13.32 -14.82 -7.82
C ASP A 341 14.14 -15.66 -6.83
N ARG A 342 13.74 -15.72 -5.55
CA ARG A 342 14.35 -16.64 -4.58
C ARG A 342 14.15 -18.11 -4.97
N LEU A 343 12.93 -18.47 -5.38
CA LEU A 343 12.66 -19.84 -5.84
C LEU A 343 13.49 -20.19 -7.10
N ARG A 344 13.60 -19.27 -8.05
CA ARG A 344 14.42 -19.46 -9.27
C ARG A 344 15.89 -19.64 -8.91
N LEU A 345 16.40 -18.83 -7.99
CA LEU A 345 17.78 -18.93 -7.51
C LEU A 345 18.02 -20.28 -6.82
N GLN A 346 17.17 -20.65 -5.87
CA GLN A 346 17.28 -21.96 -5.19
C GLN A 346 17.20 -23.13 -6.17
N PHE A 347 16.34 -23.02 -7.20
CA PHE A 347 16.21 -24.03 -8.22
C PHE A 347 17.46 -24.11 -9.11
N ARG A 348 18.10 -22.98 -9.41
CA ARG A 348 19.37 -22.92 -10.14
C ARG A 348 20.49 -23.57 -9.32
N ILE A 349 20.65 -23.19 -8.06
CA ILE A 349 21.62 -23.76 -7.13
C ILE A 349 21.45 -25.29 -7.05
N ALA A 350 20.23 -25.77 -6.80
CA ALA A 350 19.98 -27.22 -6.70
C ALA A 350 20.31 -27.99 -8.00
N ARG A 351 20.17 -27.37 -9.17
CA ARG A 351 20.59 -27.96 -10.45
C ARG A 351 22.11 -28.03 -10.59
N GLU A 352 22.79 -26.95 -10.24
CA GLU A 352 24.22 -26.81 -10.28
C GLU A 352 24.91 -27.78 -9.29
N ASP A 353 24.36 -27.89 -8.06
CA ASP A 353 24.82 -28.88 -7.06
C ASP A 353 24.69 -30.32 -7.55
N LEU A 354 23.59 -30.66 -8.24
CA LEU A 354 23.44 -31.99 -8.83
C LEU A 354 24.51 -32.25 -9.91
N LEU A 355 24.78 -31.26 -10.77
CA LEU A 355 25.83 -31.39 -11.81
C LEU A 355 27.22 -31.49 -11.19
N GLY A 356 27.57 -30.62 -10.26
CA GLY A 356 28.82 -30.65 -9.52
C GLY A 356 29.03 -31.95 -8.76
N GLY A 357 27.98 -32.44 -8.09
CA GLY A 357 27.99 -33.70 -7.38
C GLY A 357 28.18 -34.93 -8.26
N LEU A 358 27.57 -34.95 -9.46
CA LEU A 358 27.78 -36.00 -10.44
C LEU A 358 29.24 -36.01 -10.99
N TYR A 359 29.76 -34.82 -11.31
CA TYR A 359 31.15 -34.69 -11.79
C TYR A 359 32.16 -35.16 -10.74
N ARG A 360 32.02 -34.73 -9.48
CA ARG A 360 32.88 -35.17 -8.38
C ARG A 360 32.81 -36.70 -8.15
N ARG A 361 31.65 -37.32 -8.38
CA ARG A 361 31.51 -38.81 -8.33
C ARG A 361 32.20 -39.49 -9.49
N GLU A 362 32.10 -39.00 -10.71
CA GLU A 362 32.78 -39.54 -11.86
C GLU A 362 34.32 -39.41 -11.71
N GLU A 363 34.79 -38.26 -11.21
CA GLU A 363 36.20 -38.02 -10.91
C GLU A 363 36.70 -39.01 -9.84
N ALA A 364 35.98 -39.18 -8.73
CA ALA A 364 36.34 -40.13 -7.67
C ALA A 364 36.30 -41.59 -8.14
N ALA A 365 35.39 -41.94 -9.06
CA ALA A 365 35.37 -43.30 -9.64
C ALA A 365 36.55 -43.60 -10.53
N ILE A 366 37.10 -42.61 -11.23
CA ILE A 366 38.32 -42.75 -12.05
C ILE A 366 39.54 -42.92 -11.11
N GLU A 367 39.63 -42.17 -10.03
CA GLU A 367 40.72 -42.27 -9.05
C GLU A 367 40.67 -43.56 -8.23
N THR A 368 39.46 -44.05 -7.90
CA THR A 368 39.25 -45.24 -7.05
C THR A 368 39.08 -46.54 -7.85
N ALA A 369 39.37 -46.55 -9.17
CA ALA A 369 39.34 -47.77 -9.98
C ALA A 369 40.26 -48.92 -9.43
N SER A 370 40.99 -48.69 -8.34
CA SER A 370 41.82 -49.64 -7.59
C SER A 370 41.26 -50.08 -6.22
N THR A 371 40.19 -49.50 -5.69
CA THR A 371 39.66 -49.84 -4.35
C THR A 371 38.15 -49.64 -4.29
N SER A 372 37.45 -50.58 -3.64
CA SER A 372 36.00 -50.78 -3.48
C SER A 372 35.05 -49.57 -3.63
N PRO A 373 33.85 -49.78 -4.20
CA PRO A 373 32.90 -48.67 -4.48
C PRO A 373 32.40 -48.02 -3.18
N PRO A 374 32.37 -46.68 -3.09
CA PRO A 374 31.85 -45.99 -1.95
C PRO A 374 30.32 -46.21 -1.82
N GLN A 375 29.88 -46.55 -0.61
CA GLN A 375 28.47 -46.67 -0.30
C GLN A 375 27.80 -45.32 -0.52
N SER A 376 26.88 -45.27 -1.50
CA SER A 376 26.10 -44.07 -1.84
C SER A 376 25.03 -43.83 -0.76
N ASN A 377 25.27 -42.88 0.10
CA ASN A 377 24.17 -42.18 0.80
C ASN A 377 23.44 -41.34 -0.25
N VAL A 378 22.39 -41.89 -0.85
CA VAL A 378 21.47 -41.12 -1.68
C VAL A 378 20.67 -40.23 -0.73
N PRO A 379 20.82 -38.89 -0.74
CA PRO A 379 19.99 -38.03 0.06
C PRO A 379 18.52 -38.29 -0.32
N ARG A 380 17.64 -38.39 0.66
CA ARG A 380 16.20 -38.51 0.42
C ARG A 380 15.79 -37.42 -0.57
N MET A 381 15.42 -37.85 -1.78
CA MET A 381 15.10 -36.97 -2.90
C MET A 381 13.88 -36.09 -2.50
N SER A 382 14.12 -34.83 -2.13
CA SER A 382 13.08 -33.87 -1.92
C SER A 382 12.35 -33.64 -3.25
N LEU A 383 11.06 -33.29 -3.19
CA LEU A 383 10.30 -32.92 -4.39
C LEU A 383 11.05 -31.90 -5.26
N PHE A 384 11.80 -31.01 -4.62
CA PHE A 384 12.58 -29.96 -5.27
C PHE A 384 13.77 -30.50 -6.08
N LEU A 385 14.52 -31.44 -5.51
CA LEU A 385 15.61 -32.15 -6.20
C LEU A 385 15.07 -32.98 -7.36
N TRP A 386 13.89 -33.59 -7.22
CA TRP A 386 13.25 -34.30 -8.32
C TRP A 386 12.94 -33.40 -9.52
N PHE A 387 12.41 -32.17 -9.28
CA PHE A 387 12.17 -31.18 -10.33
C PHE A 387 13.48 -30.71 -10.96
N ALA A 388 14.52 -30.45 -10.15
CA ALA A 388 15.84 -30.06 -10.61
C ALA A 388 16.46 -31.13 -11.53
N ARG A 389 16.42 -32.39 -11.10
CA ARG A 389 16.89 -33.56 -11.89
C ARG A 389 16.14 -33.68 -13.21
N ASN A 390 14.79 -33.64 -13.19
CA ASN A 390 13.99 -33.73 -14.42
C ASN A 390 14.28 -32.56 -15.39
N SER A 391 14.54 -31.37 -14.86
CA SER A 391 14.96 -30.21 -15.68
C SER A 391 16.28 -30.48 -16.41
N LEU A 392 17.28 -31.03 -15.71
CA LEU A 392 18.58 -31.37 -16.29
C LEU A 392 18.49 -32.48 -17.35
N ILE A 393 17.65 -33.49 -17.15
CA ILE A 393 17.35 -34.53 -18.13
C ILE A 393 16.73 -33.93 -19.41
N ARG A 394 15.72 -33.04 -19.24
CA ARG A 394 15.06 -32.36 -20.37
C ARG A 394 16.02 -31.45 -21.15
N GLN A 395 17.05 -30.90 -20.51
CA GLN A 395 18.07 -30.08 -21.14
C GLN A 395 19.19 -30.92 -21.76
N GLY A 396 19.16 -32.24 -21.60
CA GLY A 396 20.15 -33.15 -22.14
C GLY A 396 21.51 -33.06 -21.43
N LEU A 397 21.54 -32.59 -20.17
CA LEU A 397 22.78 -32.50 -19.38
C LEU A 397 23.05 -33.76 -18.57
N ILE A 398 22.01 -34.52 -18.26
CA ILE A 398 22.10 -35.80 -17.53
C ILE A 398 21.38 -36.88 -18.31
N GLN A 399 21.94 -38.09 -18.32
CA GLN A 399 21.35 -39.32 -18.84
C GLN A 399 21.03 -40.27 -17.68
N VAL A 400 19.87 -40.92 -17.77
CA VAL A 400 19.47 -41.93 -16.80
C VAL A 400 20.03 -43.28 -17.22
N GLY A 401 21.02 -43.78 -16.52
CA GLY A 401 21.63 -45.11 -16.75
C GLY A 401 21.09 -46.14 -15.77
N THR A 402 21.40 -47.43 -16.04
CA THR A 402 21.04 -48.59 -15.18
C THR A 402 21.73 -48.54 -13.80
N ALA A 403 22.91 -47.91 -13.72
CA ALA A 403 23.70 -47.77 -12.51
C ALA A 403 23.51 -46.39 -11.81
N GLY A 404 22.62 -45.55 -12.33
CA GLY A 404 22.35 -44.18 -11.82
C GLY A 404 22.45 -43.12 -12.92
N ASP A 405 22.32 -41.88 -12.50
CA ASP A 405 22.44 -40.72 -13.39
C ASP A 405 23.91 -40.46 -13.75
N THR A 406 24.18 -40.21 -15.04
CA THR A 406 25.52 -39.90 -15.59
C THR A 406 25.45 -38.58 -16.36
N LEU A 407 26.59 -37.87 -16.44
CA LEU A 407 26.69 -36.64 -17.21
C LEU A 407 26.74 -36.94 -18.71
N THR A 408 26.14 -36.06 -19.51
CA THR A 408 26.37 -36.03 -20.97
C THR A 408 27.63 -35.21 -21.27
N SER A 409 28.12 -35.23 -22.53
CA SER A 409 29.24 -34.40 -22.94
C SER A 409 29.03 -32.89 -22.64
N THR A 410 27.83 -32.39 -22.87
CA THR A 410 27.47 -31.01 -22.55
C THR A 410 27.33 -30.79 -21.02
N GLY A 411 26.77 -31.77 -20.31
CA GLY A 411 26.70 -31.76 -18.85
C GLY A 411 28.04 -31.73 -18.17
N THR A 412 29.04 -32.50 -18.74
CA THR A 412 30.41 -32.51 -18.24
C THR A 412 31.09 -31.14 -18.39
N ILE A 413 30.85 -30.42 -19.49
CA ILE A 413 31.39 -29.07 -19.69
C ILE A 413 30.84 -28.09 -18.66
N GLU A 414 29.51 -28.07 -18.44
CA GLU A 414 28.91 -27.20 -17.44
C GLU A 414 29.36 -27.55 -16.02
N ALA A 415 29.36 -28.82 -15.66
CA ALA A 415 29.80 -29.29 -14.34
C ALA A 415 31.30 -28.96 -14.09
N ARG A 416 32.14 -29.08 -15.13
CA ARG A 416 33.56 -28.73 -15.08
C ARG A 416 33.78 -27.26 -14.76
N ASN A 417 33.00 -26.36 -15.38
CA ASN A 417 33.08 -24.93 -15.10
C ASN A 417 32.67 -24.61 -13.65
N LEU A 418 31.66 -25.28 -13.12
CA LEU A 418 31.23 -25.12 -11.73
C LEU A 418 32.32 -25.61 -10.75
N VAL A 419 32.83 -26.79 -10.94
CA VAL A 419 33.92 -27.34 -10.11
C VAL A 419 35.20 -26.50 -10.20
N ARG A 420 35.48 -25.91 -11.38
CA ARG A 420 36.55 -24.92 -11.52
C ARG A 420 36.31 -23.68 -10.65
N SER A 421 35.10 -23.14 -10.66
CA SER A 421 34.72 -22.00 -9.77
C SER A 421 35.01 -22.33 -8.31
N HIS A 422 34.56 -23.50 -7.87
CA HIS A 422 34.73 -23.98 -6.50
C HIS A 422 36.22 -24.03 -6.11
N ARG A 423 37.03 -24.74 -6.89
CA ARG A 423 38.45 -24.95 -6.59
C ARG A 423 39.30 -23.68 -6.69
N LEU A 424 38.96 -22.77 -7.62
CA LEU A 424 39.60 -21.46 -7.69
C LEU A 424 39.26 -20.60 -6.45
N TRP A 425 38.00 -20.64 -5.97
CA TRP A 425 37.62 -19.90 -4.79
C TRP A 425 38.29 -20.48 -3.53
N GLU A 426 38.36 -21.80 -3.35
CA GLU A 426 39.10 -22.42 -2.27
C GLU A 426 40.58 -21.98 -2.26
N SER A 427 41.21 -21.98 -3.43
CA SER A 427 42.61 -21.56 -3.59
C SER A 427 42.79 -20.07 -3.28
N TYR A 428 41.83 -19.22 -3.64
CA TYR A 428 41.83 -17.79 -3.32
C TYR A 428 41.70 -17.56 -1.82
N MET A 429 40.75 -18.23 -1.18
CA MET A 429 40.57 -18.14 0.27
C MET A 429 41.79 -18.64 1.05
N ALA A 430 42.36 -19.76 0.66
CA ALA A 430 43.56 -20.29 1.30
C ALA A 430 44.79 -19.36 1.16
N ARG A 431 44.90 -18.61 0.04
CA ARG A 431 46.03 -17.68 -0.17
C ARG A 431 45.88 -16.38 0.61
N HIS A 432 44.67 -15.87 0.77
CA HIS A 432 44.40 -14.52 1.32
C HIS A 432 43.92 -14.53 2.77
N PHE A 433 43.44 -15.65 3.27
CA PHE A 433 42.86 -15.75 4.61
C PHE A 433 43.50 -16.94 5.35
N ASP A 434 43.85 -16.76 6.59
CA ASP A 434 44.37 -17.81 7.47
C ASP A 434 43.19 -18.61 8.09
N LEU A 435 42.52 -19.40 7.25
CA LEU A 435 41.36 -20.20 7.61
C LEU A 435 41.74 -21.68 7.66
N PRO A 436 41.15 -22.46 8.61
CA PRO A 436 41.30 -23.92 8.57
C PRO A 436 40.72 -24.51 7.27
N ASP A 437 41.33 -25.58 6.75
CA ASP A 437 40.97 -26.21 5.49
C ASP A 437 39.50 -26.67 5.44
N ASP A 438 38.95 -27.10 6.55
CA ASP A 438 37.53 -27.50 6.68
C ASP A 438 36.53 -26.35 6.52
N HIS A 439 36.95 -25.09 6.73
CA HIS A 439 36.14 -23.89 6.53
C HIS A 439 36.16 -23.34 5.10
N LEU A 440 37.14 -23.75 4.28
CA LEU A 440 37.26 -23.29 2.90
C LEU A 440 36.14 -23.83 2.01
N HIS A 441 35.80 -25.12 2.19
CA HIS A 441 34.82 -25.83 1.38
C HIS A 441 33.40 -25.21 1.49
N ALA A 442 32.94 -24.94 2.70
CA ALA A 442 31.59 -24.37 2.90
C ALA A 442 31.42 -22.98 2.26
N THR A 443 32.47 -22.15 2.31
CA THR A 443 32.42 -20.83 1.66
C THR A 443 32.50 -20.95 0.14
N ALA A 444 33.18 -21.93 -0.39
CA ALA A 444 33.25 -22.17 -1.84
C ALA A 444 31.92 -22.69 -2.41
N GLU A 445 31.20 -23.57 -1.69
CA GLU A 445 29.86 -24.02 -2.05
C GLU A 445 28.87 -22.86 -2.20
N ASP A 446 28.93 -21.86 -1.33
CA ASP A 446 28.02 -20.71 -1.39
C ASP A 446 28.33 -19.76 -2.57
N VAL A 447 29.60 -19.65 -2.98
CA VAL A 447 30.07 -18.65 -3.95
C VAL A 447 30.18 -19.21 -5.38
N GLU A 448 30.39 -20.51 -5.56
CA GLU A 448 30.63 -21.15 -6.88
C GLU A 448 29.55 -20.83 -7.92
N HIS A 449 28.31 -20.65 -7.48
CA HIS A 449 27.13 -20.33 -8.30
C HIS A 449 27.10 -18.90 -8.86
N PHE A 450 27.95 -18.01 -8.34
CA PHE A 450 28.01 -16.60 -8.71
C PHE A 450 29.27 -16.22 -9.47
N LEU A 451 30.25 -17.14 -9.58
CA LEU A 451 31.51 -16.93 -10.29
C LEU A 451 31.31 -17.13 -11.79
N GLY A 452 31.08 -16.05 -12.51
CA GLY A 452 31.03 -16.06 -13.97
C GLY A 452 32.41 -16.30 -14.61
N PRO A 453 32.47 -16.60 -15.93
CA PRO A 453 33.73 -16.89 -16.65
C PRO A 453 34.76 -15.77 -16.55
N GLU A 454 34.34 -14.52 -16.58
CA GLU A 454 35.23 -13.34 -16.44
C GLU A 454 35.92 -13.34 -15.08
N LEU A 455 35.14 -13.52 -14.00
CA LEU A 455 35.65 -13.53 -12.64
C LEU A 455 36.53 -14.76 -12.37
N GLN A 456 36.22 -15.91 -12.97
CA GLN A 456 37.08 -17.09 -12.93
C GLN A 456 38.44 -16.83 -13.59
N ALA A 457 38.46 -16.09 -14.71
CA ALA A 457 39.68 -15.72 -15.39
C ALA A 457 40.53 -14.74 -14.56
N GLU A 458 39.91 -13.76 -13.92
CA GLU A 458 40.59 -12.84 -13.02
C GLU A 458 41.17 -13.55 -11.81
N LEU A 459 40.39 -14.43 -11.14
CA LEU A 459 40.89 -15.24 -10.02
C LEU A 459 42.01 -16.15 -10.40
N ALA A 460 41.95 -16.80 -11.58
CA ALA A 460 43.00 -17.65 -12.07
C ALA A 460 44.30 -16.86 -12.36
N ALA A 461 44.17 -15.63 -12.89
CA ALA A 461 45.33 -14.76 -13.15
C ALA A 461 45.95 -14.27 -11.84
N GLU A 462 45.15 -13.89 -10.84
CA GLU A 462 45.62 -13.44 -9.53
C GLU A 462 46.34 -14.56 -8.75
N LEU A 463 45.91 -15.78 -8.94
CA LEU A 463 46.48 -16.97 -8.31
C LEU A 463 47.67 -17.58 -9.10
N ASP A 464 48.17 -16.90 -10.13
CA ASP A 464 49.27 -17.40 -11.00
C ASP A 464 48.93 -18.72 -11.72
N GLN A 465 47.67 -18.87 -12.19
CA GLN A 465 47.18 -20.08 -12.91
C GLN A 465 47.38 -21.38 -12.11
N PRO A 466 46.75 -21.53 -10.94
CA PRO A 466 46.96 -22.72 -10.11
C PRO A 466 46.46 -23.98 -10.82
N THR A 467 47.22 -25.06 -10.72
CA THR A 467 46.86 -26.35 -11.29
C THR A 467 46.17 -27.29 -10.33
N THR A 468 46.32 -27.04 -9.02
CA THR A 468 45.72 -27.84 -7.93
C THR A 468 45.09 -26.92 -6.87
N ASP A 469 44.03 -27.39 -6.26
CA ASP A 469 43.38 -26.75 -5.11
C ASP A 469 44.17 -27.04 -3.81
N PRO A 470 43.80 -26.42 -2.67
CA PRO A 470 44.41 -26.64 -1.36
C PRO A 470 44.35 -28.13 -0.89
N HIS A 471 43.39 -28.89 -1.40
CA HIS A 471 43.20 -30.31 -1.08
C HIS A 471 43.95 -31.24 -2.07
N GLY A 472 44.75 -30.70 -3.00
CA GLY A 472 45.55 -31.45 -3.97
C GLY A 472 44.79 -31.97 -5.19
N LYS A 473 43.50 -31.53 -5.40
CA LYS A 473 42.73 -31.91 -6.58
C LYS A 473 43.02 -30.98 -7.76
N THR A 474 43.05 -31.54 -8.95
CA THR A 474 43.36 -30.79 -10.19
C THR A 474 42.27 -29.77 -10.52
N ILE A 475 42.61 -28.50 -10.68
CA ILE A 475 41.68 -27.45 -11.14
C ILE A 475 41.46 -27.64 -12.65
N PRO A 476 40.22 -27.89 -13.09
CA PRO A 476 39.92 -28.08 -14.50
C PRO A 476 40.27 -26.84 -15.33
N HIS A 477 40.78 -27.03 -16.56
CA HIS A 477 41.00 -25.93 -17.50
C HIS A 477 39.66 -25.31 -17.90
N GLY A 478 39.61 -23.97 -18.02
CA GLY A 478 38.44 -23.26 -18.54
C GLY A 478 38.15 -23.69 -19.98
N SER A 479 36.87 -23.75 -20.35
CA SER A 479 36.53 -23.94 -21.77
C SER A 479 37.02 -22.73 -22.55
N GLU A 480 38.02 -22.95 -23.42
CA GLU A 480 38.33 -21.99 -24.48
C GLU A 480 37.07 -21.84 -25.36
N ASN A 481 36.54 -20.63 -25.45
CA ASN A 481 35.51 -20.29 -26.44
C ASN A 481 36.12 -20.21 -27.82
#